data_af26bae79de7c5205df7b8518e81f37c
#
_entry.id   af26bae79de7c5205df7b8518e81f37c
#
_cell.length_a   1.000
_cell.length_b   1.000
_cell.length_c   1.000
_cell.angle_alpha   90.00
_cell.angle_beta   90.00
_cell.angle_gamma   90.00
#
_symmetry.space_group_name_H-M   'P 1'
#
loop_
_entity.id
_entity.type
_entity.pdbx_description
1 polymer ?
#
loop_
_entity_poly.entity_id
_entity_poly.type
_entity_poly.pdbx_seq_one_letter_code
_entity_poly.pdbx_strand_id
1 'polypeptide(L)'
;DMDLVEKYVNNDETVKGIWCVPLYSNPSGQSYSDETVKRFANLKPAAKDFRIIWDNAYCVHHLHPDHPDHILDILSECAKAGNPDMVYKIGSTAKITFPGSAISAIATSKANIEDMKKQMNVQFISHDKINQLRHVRFFKNLDGIKAQMAKHAAILCPKFEAVDEILNKELGGLEIGKWTKPNGGYFVSFDSLDGCAKAIVAKCKDAGVVMTGAGATYPYGKDPH
;
A
#
# COMPACT_ATOMS: atom_id res chain seq x y z
N ASP A 1 -12.86 2.01 -6.44
CA ASP A 1 -14.22 2.51 -6.66
C ASP A 1 -14.88 2.81 -5.31
N MET A 2 -14.93 4.10 -4.95
CA MET A 2 -15.46 4.54 -3.66
C MET A 2 -16.99 4.44 -3.58
N ASP A 3 -17.70 4.46 -4.69
CA ASP A 3 -19.17 4.32 -4.69
C ASP A 3 -19.57 2.91 -4.25
N LEU A 4 -18.80 1.90 -4.70
CA LEU A 4 -18.98 0.53 -4.23
C LEU A 4 -18.60 0.37 -2.75
N VAL A 5 -17.51 0.97 -2.31
CA VAL A 5 -17.10 0.94 -0.89
C VAL A 5 -18.20 1.52 -0.01
N GLU A 6 -18.69 2.71 -0.33
CA GLU A 6 -19.76 3.37 0.41
C GLU A 6 -21.06 2.57 0.40
N LYS A 7 -21.42 2.01 -0.76
CA LYS A 7 -22.59 1.16 -0.90
C LYS A 7 -22.58 -0.04 0.04
N TYR A 8 -21.47 -0.77 0.09
CA TYR A 8 -21.38 -1.95 0.95
C TYR A 8 -21.18 -1.58 2.42
N VAL A 9 -20.23 -0.70 2.71
CA VAL A 9 -19.88 -0.35 4.11
C VAL A 9 -21.04 0.32 4.84
N ASN A 10 -21.76 1.21 4.16
CA ASN A 10 -22.83 1.97 4.81
C ASN A 10 -24.16 1.20 4.95
N ASN A 11 -24.33 0.05 4.26
CA ASN A 11 -25.60 -0.65 4.21
C ASN A 11 -25.53 -2.12 4.67
N ASP A 12 -24.36 -2.67 4.88
CA ASP A 12 -24.18 -4.08 5.24
C ASP A 12 -23.38 -4.20 6.55
N GLU A 13 -24.06 -4.59 7.63
CA GLU A 13 -23.44 -4.80 8.96
C GLU A 13 -22.53 -6.03 9.06
N THR A 14 -22.50 -6.87 8.04
CA THR A 14 -21.53 -7.98 7.96
C THR A 14 -20.16 -7.52 7.46
N VAL A 15 -20.07 -6.34 6.83
CA VAL A 15 -18.81 -5.73 6.41
C VAL A 15 -18.11 -5.10 7.60
N LYS A 16 -17.10 -5.80 8.13
CA LYS A 16 -16.40 -5.42 9.38
C LYS A 16 -15.13 -4.60 9.16
N GLY A 17 -14.66 -4.50 7.94
CA GLY A 17 -13.47 -3.70 7.66
C GLY A 17 -13.06 -3.69 6.21
N ILE A 18 -12.08 -2.84 5.94
CA ILE A 18 -11.41 -2.75 4.65
C ILE A 18 -9.90 -2.58 4.86
N TRP A 19 -9.11 -3.26 4.04
CA TRP A 19 -7.66 -3.12 4.01
C TRP A 19 -7.27 -2.23 2.83
N CYS A 20 -6.55 -1.16 3.12
CA CYS A 20 -6.13 -0.17 2.13
C CYS A 20 -4.62 -0.04 2.12
N VAL A 21 -4.03 -0.03 0.92
CA VAL A 21 -2.62 0.36 0.70
C VAL A 21 -2.63 1.68 -0.05
N PRO A 22 -2.63 2.82 0.63
CA PRO A 22 -3.04 4.11 0.07
C PRO A 22 -2.00 4.79 -0.81
N LEU A 23 -0.73 4.40 -0.70
CA LEU A 23 0.38 5.03 -1.42
C LEU A 23 1.19 3.96 -2.13
N TYR A 24 1.38 4.12 -3.46
CA TYR A 24 2.13 3.18 -4.31
C TYR A 24 1.67 1.73 -4.15
N SER A 25 0.37 1.52 -4.20
CA SER A 25 -0.28 0.31 -3.75
C SER A 25 0.22 -0.97 -4.45
N ASN A 26 0.17 -2.08 -3.76
CA ASN A 26 0.32 -3.41 -4.32
C ASN A 26 -1.09 -3.94 -4.70
N PRO A 27 -1.39 -4.29 -5.96
CA PRO A 27 -0.46 -4.46 -7.10
C PRO A 27 -0.39 -3.26 -8.06
N SER A 28 -1.25 -2.23 -7.92
CA SER A 28 -1.47 -1.23 -8.98
C SER A 28 -0.40 -0.15 -9.08
N GLY A 29 0.41 0.05 -8.05
CA GLY A 29 1.35 1.17 -7.96
C GLY A 29 0.69 2.54 -7.77
N GLN A 30 -0.64 2.60 -7.66
CA GLN A 30 -1.40 3.86 -7.55
C GLN A 30 -1.39 4.42 -6.13
N SER A 31 -1.54 5.74 -6.05
CA SER A 31 -1.74 6.48 -4.81
C SER A 31 -3.15 7.04 -4.74
N TYR A 32 -3.75 7.07 -3.55
CA TYR A 32 -5.09 7.62 -3.36
C TYR A 32 -5.08 9.14 -3.49
N SER A 33 -6.14 9.69 -4.07
CA SER A 33 -6.38 11.12 -4.10
C SER A 33 -6.86 11.65 -2.73
N ASP A 34 -6.71 12.94 -2.51
CA ASP A 34 -7.24 13.62 -1.34
C ASP A 34 -8.76 13.42 -1.18
N GLU A 35 -9.50 13.39 -2.29
CA GLU A 35 -10.92 13.10 -2.30
C GLU A 35 -11.21 11.69 -1.80
N THR A 36 -10.47 10.69 -2.29
CA THR A 36 -10.59 9.30 -1.82
C THR A 36 -10.37 9.21 -0.32
N VAL A 37 -9.33 9.86 0.22
CA VAL A 37 -9.06 9.86 1.66
C VAL A 37 -10.21 10.50 2.44
N LYS A 38 -10.74 11.63 1.97
CA LYS A 38 -11.89 12.30 2.59
C LYS A 38 -13.15 11.43 2.55
N ARG A 39 -13.41 10.72 1.45
CA ARG A 39 -14.53 9.78 1.35
C ARG A 39 -14.39 8.64 2.35
N PHE A 40 -13.20 8.05 2.50
CA PHE A 40 -12.94 7.05 3.56
C PHE A 40 -13.22 7.61 4.95
N ALA A 41 -12.76 8.83 5.25
CA ALA A 41 -12.96 9.47 6.55
C ALA A 41 -14.44 9.73 6.87
N ASN A 42 -15.27 9.96 5.86
CA ASN A 42 -16.69 10.27 5.98
C ASN A 42 -17.62 9.04 5.88
N LEU A 43 -17.09 7.82 5.80
CA LEU A 43 -17.89 6.61 5.82
C LEU A 43 -18.81 6.58 7.03
N LYS A 44 -20.01 6.02 6.84
CA LYS A 44 -21.03 5.79 7.88
C LYS A 44 -21.30 4.30 8.00
N PRO A 45 -20.37 3.52 8.56
CA PRO A 45 -20.49 2.07 8.55
C PRO A 45 -21.76 1.58 9.25
N ALA A 46 -22.48 0.65 8.62
CA ALA A 46 -23.60 -0.05 9.23
C ALA A 46 -23.10 -0.89 10.44
N ALA A 47 -21.94 -1.50 10.33
CA ALA A 47 -21.31 -2.23 11.41
C ALA A 47 -20.63 -1.29 12.40
N LYS A 48 -21.03 -1.33 13.68
CA LYS A 48 -20.45 -0.51 14.77
C LYS A 48 -18.98 -0.80 15.03
N ASP A 49 -18.54 -2.01 14.72
CA ASP A 49 -17.17 -2.51 14.88
C ASP A 49 -16.34 -2.44 13.59
N PHE A 50 -16.82 -1.74 12.57
CA PHE A 50 -16.07 -1.54 11.32
C PHE A 50 -14.75 -0.83 11.55
N ARG A 51 -13.70 -1.31 10.88
CA ARG A 51 -12.35 -0.68 10.92
C ARG A 51 -11.72 -0.60 9.55
N ILE A 52 -10.94 0.44 9.34
CA ILE A 52 -10.06 0.63 8.20
C ILE A 52 -8.64 0.26 8.63
N ILE A 53 -8.03 -0.72 7.97
CA ILE A 53 -6.60 -1.00 8.10
C ILE A 53 -5.88 -0.19 7.01
N TRP A 54 -5.19 0.86 7.43
CA TRP A 54 -4.47 1.78 6.56
C TRP A 54 -3.00 1.40 6.52
N ASP A 55 -2.64 0.58 5.54
CA ASP A 55 -1.31 -0.01 5.44
C ASP A 55 -0.34 0.92 4.70
N ASN A 56 0.51 1.58 5.46
CA ASN A 56 1.55 2.48 4.97
C ASN A 56 2.84 1.73 4.58
N ALA A 57 2.73 0.57 3.96
CA ALA A 57 3.88 -0.26 3.56
C ALA A 57 4.88 0.49 2.68
N TYR A 58 4.43 1.47 1.90
CA TYR A 58 5.24 2.18 0.90
C TYR A 58 5.36 3.69 1.14
N CYS A 59 5.06 4.18 2.33
CA CYS A 59 4.97 5.61 2.65
C CYS A 59 6.23 6.45 2.37
N VAL A 60 7.39 5.83 2.21
CA VAL A 60 8.68 6.49 1.93
C VAL A 60 9.39 5.91 0.70
N HIS A 61 8.68 5.15 -0.13
CA HIS A 61 9.24 4.44 -1.29
C HIS A 61 9.08 5.26 -2.58
N HIS A 62 9.41 6.53 -2.52
CA HIS A 62 9.38 7.43 -3.69
C HIS A 62 10.48 7.06 -4.69
N LEU A 63 10.17 6.95 -5.97
CA LEU A 63 11.18 6.84 -7.04
C LEU A 63 11.86 8.18 -7.30
N HIS A 64 11.09 9.27 -7.15
CA HIS A 64 11.55 10.64 -7.30
C HIS A 64 11.40 11.39 -5.98
N PRO A 65 12.40 11.38 -5.08
CA PRO A 65 12.30 12.00 -3.75
C PRO A 65 11.98 13.51 -3.78
N ASP A 66 12.31 14.19 -4.87
CA ASP A 66 12.04 15.63 -5.06
C ASP A 66 10.58 15.91 -5.45
N HIS A 67 9.87 14.90 -5.95
CA HIS A 67 8.47 15.00 -6.40
C HIS A 67 7.64 13.80 -5.91
N PRO A 68 7.58 13.55 -4.59
CA PRO A 68 6.84 12.42 -4.04
C PRO A 68 5.34 12.61 -4.21
N ASP A 69 4.60 11.52 -4.38
CA ASP A 69 3.16 11.58 -4.20
C ASP A 69 2.83 11.99 -2.77
N HIS A 70 1.82 12.82 -2.65
CA HIS A 70 1.30 13.28 -1.36
C HIS A 70 -0.08 12.67 -1.11
N ILE A 71 -0.36 12.39 0.16
CA ILE A 71 -1.65 11.88 0.61
C ILE A 71 -2.03 12.55 1.92
N LEU A 72 -3.30 12.89 2.09
CA LEU A 72 -3.83 13.42 3.34
C LEU A 72 -3.65 12.41 4.49
N ASP A 73 -3.47 12.95 5.70
CA ASP A 73 -3.42 12.09 6.88
C ASP A 73 -4.82 11.61 7.27
N ILE A 74 -5.09 10.33 7.03
CA ILE A 74 -6.40 9.71 7.29
C ILE A 74 -6.84 9.84 8.75
N LEU A 75 -5.92 9.80 9.73
CA LEU A 75 -6.28 9.94 11.13
C LEU A 75 -6.84 11.32 11.42
N SER A 76 -6.20 12.36 10.87
CA SER A 76 -6.68 13.75 10.98
C SER A 76 -8.01 13.94 10.28
N GLU A 77 -8.19 13.38 9.09
CA GLU A 77 -9.44 13.49 8.35
C GLU A 77 -10.59 12.74 9.06
N CYS A 78 -10.34 11.54 9.59
CA CYS A 78 -11.33 10.82 10.40
C CYS A 78 -11.71 11.58 11.69
N ALA A 79 -10.74 12.20 12.35
CA ALA A 79 -11.04 13.04 13.53
C ALA A 79 -11.94 14.24 13.18
N LYS A 80 -11.65 14.93 12.06
CA LYS A 80 -12.51 16.02 11.55
C LYS A 80 -13.92 15.56 11.19
N ALA A 81 -14.04 14.35 10.65
CA ALA A 81 -15.33 13.74 10.27
C ALA A 81 -16.11 13.16 11.47
N GLY A 82 -15.56 13.18 12.69
CA GLY A 82 -16.20 12.62 13.87
C GLY A 82 -16.02 11.10 14.02
N ASN A 83 -15.12 10.49 13.26
CA ASN A 83 -14.84 9.05 13.22
C ASN A 83 -13.42 8.69 13.72
N PRO A 84 -12.94 9.21 14.88
CA PRO A 84 -11.55 9.07 15.29
C PRO A 84 -11.10 7.61 15.52
N ASP A 85 -12.04 6.72 15.85
CA ASP A 85 -11.75 5.33 16.21
C ASP A 85 -11.79 4.37 15.00
N MET A 86 -12.11 4.87 13.80
CA MET A 86 -12.38 4.03 12.65
C MET A 86 -11.11 3.43 12.02
N VAL A 87 -9.93 4.02 12.24
CA VAL A 87 -8.71 3.69 11.51
C VAL A 87 -7.60 3.11 12.39
N TYR A 88 -6.98 2.03 11.91
CA TYR A 88 -5.66 1.56 12.33
C TYR A 88 -4.67 1.84 11.21
N LYS A 89 -3.80 2.83 11.40
CA LYS A 89 -2.73 3.17 10.48
C LYS A 89 -1.48 2.40 10.87
N ILE A 90 -1.03 1.50 10.00
CA ILE A 90 0.11 0.62 10.27
C ILE A 90 1.27 0.93 9.34
N GLY A 91 2.48 0.69 9.81
CA GLY A 91 3.69 0.85 9.03
C GLY A 91 4.80 -0.08 9.52
N SER A 92 5.76 -0.37 8.65
CA SER A 92 6.85 -1.27 8.95
C SER A 92 8.14 -0.87 8.23
N THR A 93 9.29 -1.16 8.85
CA THR A 93 10.59 -1.01 8.22
C THR A 93 11.01 -2.24 7.39
N ALA A 94 10.13 -3.23 7.22
CA ALA A 94 10.44 -4.49 6.53
C ALA A 94 10.95 -4.30 5.09
N LYS A 95 10.47 -3.26 4.40
CA LYS A 95 10.88 -2.90 3.04
C LYS A 95 11.88 -1.74 2.99
N ILE A 96 12.31 -1.26 4.14
CA ILE A 96 13.29 -0.17 4.30
C ILE A 96 14.64 -0.74 4.74
N THR A 97 14.63 -1.76 5.62
CA THR A 97 15.80 -2.49 6.11
C THR A 97 15.79 -3.94 5.66
N PHE A 98 15.43 -4.87 6.57
CA PHE A 98 15.38 -6.31 6.27
C PHE A 98 14.03 -6.90 6.65
N PRO A 99 13.45 -7.76 5.83
CA PRO A 99 12.35 -8.60 6.27
C PRO A 99 12.80 -9.51 7.44
N GLY A 100 11.90 -9.77 8.39
CA GLY A 100 12.23 -10.59 9.57
C GLY A 100 12.97 -9.85 10.70
N SER A 101 13.60 -8.70 10.42
CA SER A 101 14.22 -7.83 11.44
C SER A 101 13.58 -6.44 11.47
N ALA A 102 12.37 -6.31 10.99
CA ALA A 102 11.65 -5.05 10.91
C ALA A 102 11.14 -4.59 12.28
N ILE A 103 10.88 -3.29 12.37
CA ILE A 103 10.04 -2.70 13.40
C ILE A 103 8.74 -2.29 12.75
N SER A 104 7.62 -2.60 13.42
CA SER A 104 6.30 -2.15 13.02
C SER A 104 5.75 -1.15 14.02
N ALA A 105 4.91 -0.25 13.55
CA ALA A 105 4.24 0.74 14.35
C ALA A 105 2.77 0.83 13.97
N ILE A 106 1.93 1.12 14.96
CA ILE A 106 0.50 1.38 14.76
C ILE A 106 0.20 2.77 15.30
N ALA A 107 -0.52 3.56 14.52
CA ALA A 107 -1.09 4.83 14.94
C ALA A 107 -2.61 4.74 14.82
N THR A 108 -3.32 5.13 15.87
CA THR A 108 -4.79 5.13 15.93
C THR A 108 -5.24 6.05 17.07
N SER A 109 -6.55 6.12 17.34
CA SER A 109 -7.09 6.89 18.45
C SER A 109 -6.59 6.38 19.82
N LYS A 110 -6.70 7.25 20.82
CA LYS A 110 -6.36 6.89 22.20
C LYS A 110 -7.18 5.71 22.71
N ALA A 111 -8.47 5.68 22.42
CA ALA A 111 -9.38 4.59 22.82
C ALA A 111 -8.92 3.24 22.23
N ASN A 112 -8.63 3.20 20.93
CA ASN A 112 -8.12 2.00 20.28
C ASN A 112 -6.76 1.56 20.84
N ILE A 113 -5.85 2.49 21.14
CA ILE A 113 -4.54 2.16 21.76
C ILE A 113 -4.74 1.55 23.15
N GLU A 114 -5.65 2.09 23.95
CA GLU A 114 -5.93 1.56 25.29
C GLU A 114 -6.50 0.14 25.23
N ASP A 115 -7.37 -0.14 24.27
CA ASP A 115 -7.91 -1.48 24.08
C ASP A 115 -6.84 -2.47 23.56
N MET A 116 -6.07 -2.07 22.55
CA MET A 116 -4.96 -2.88 22.06
C MET A 116 -3.94 -3.22 23.15
N LYS A 117 -3.60 -2.26 24.02
CA LYS A 117 -2.66 -2.50 25.12
C LYS A 117 -3.14 -3.58 26.07
N LYS A 118 -4.46 -3.67 26.35
CA LYS A 118 -5.01 -4.74 27.21
C LYS A 118 -4.71 -6.12 26.63
N GLN A 119 -4.89 -6.28 25.31
CA GLN A 119 -4.63 -7.53 24.61
C GLN A 119 -3.13 -7.82 24.49
N MET A 120 -2.33 -6.82 24.13
CA MET A 120 -0.88 -6.94 23.97
C MET A 120 -0.18 -7.30 25.28
N ASN A 121 -0.62 -6.75 26.41
CA ASN A 121 -0.05 -7.02 27.73
C ASN A 121 -0.17 -8.49 28.17
N VAL A 122 -1.13 -9.22 27.61
CA VAL A 122 -1.27 -10.67 27.83
C VAL A 122 -0.36 -11.47 26.89
N GLN A 123 -0.06 -10.94 25.70
CA GLN A 123 0.73 -11.63 24.67
C GLN A 123 2.24 -11.37 24.83
N PHE A 124 2.63 -10.17 25.27
CA PHE A 124 4.03 -9.72 25.30
C PHE A 124 4.38 -9.06 26.63
N ILE A 125 5.51 -9.47 27.20
CA ILE A 125 6.11 -8.75 28.34
C ILE A 125 6.83 -7.50 27.82
N SER A 126 7.55 -7.61 26.70
CA SER A 126 8.21 -6.49 26.03
C SER A 126 8.51 -6.82 24.56
N HIS A 127 8.68 -5.76 23.77
CA HIS A 127 9.15 -5.89 22.40
C HIS A 127 10.67 -6.01 22.34
N ASP A 128 11.21 -6.47 21.20
CA ASP A 128 12.64 -6.63 20.94
C ASP A 128 13.36 -5.24 20.95
N LYS A 129 13.90 -4.89 22.12
CA LYS A 129 14.61 -3.61 22.32
C LYS A 129 15.96 -3.57 21.61
N ILE A 130 16.60 -4.72 21.39
CA ILE A 130 17.86 -4.79 20.65
C ILE A 130 17.64 -4.41 19.19
N ASN A 131 16.58 -4.94 18.58
CA ASN A 131 16.23 -4.60 17.22
C ASN A 131 15.80 -3.12 17.08
N GLN A 132 15.05 -2.58 18.05
CA GLN A 132 14.72 -1.15 18.11
C GLN A 132 16.00 -0.30 18.16
N LEU A 133 16.96 -0.66 19.02
CA LEU A 133 18.22 0.06 19.15
C LEU A 133 19.07 0.00 17.87
N ARG A 134 19.06 -1.12 17.15
CA ARG A 134 19.71 -1.26 15.82
C ARG A 134 19.15 -0.22 14.85
N HIS A 135 17.82 -0.10 14.76
CA HIS A 135 17.17 0.88 13.89
C HIS A 135 17.48 2.32 14.29
N VAL A 136 17.45 2.63 15.59
CA VAL A 136 17.82 3.96 16.11
C VAL A 136 19.27 4.30 15.75
N ARG A 137 20.19 3.37 15.92
CA ARG A 137 21.62 3.60 15.60
C ARG A 137 21.87 3.72 14.10
N PHE A 138 21.13 2.98 13.28
CA PHE A 138 21.28 3.00 11.83
C PHE A 138 20.69 4.28 11.21
N PHE A 139 19.47 4.60 11.54
CA PHE A 139 18.77 5.76 10.95
C PHE A 139 19.08 7.06 11.66
N LYS A 140 19.30 7.03 12.98
CA LYS A 140 19.46 8.17 13.88
C LYS A 140 18.19 9.05 13.97
N ASN A 141 17.64 9.48 12.83
CA ASN A 141 16.47 10.34 12.73
C ASN A 141 15.75 10.13 11.38
N LEU A 142 14.74 10.95 11.08
CA LEU A 142 13.98 10.89 9.84
C LEU A 142 14.85 11.14 8.59
N ASP A 143 15.85 12.00 8.67
CA ASP A 143 16.74 12.28 7.53
C ASP A 143 17.58 11.07 7.18
N GLY A 144 17.96 10.25 8.16
CA GLY A 144 18.61 8.96 7.93
C GLY A 144 17.71 7.97 7.18
N ILE A 145 16.41 7.96 7.47
CA ILE A 145 15.43 7.15 6.70
C ILE A 145 15.35 7.67 5.26
N LYS A 146 15.19 8.99 5.07
CA LYS A 146 15.14 9.61 3.74
C LYS A 146 16.40 9.32 2.92
N ALA A 147 17.58 9.45 3.54
CA ALA A 147 18.86 9.15 2.88
C ALA A 147 18.97 7.67 2.46
N GLN A 148 18.46 6.73 3.29
CA GLN A 148 18.41 5.31 2.94
C GLN A 148 17.46 5.08 1.76
N MET A 149 16.28 5.69 1.78
CA MET A 149 15.30 5.53 0.72
C MET A 149 15.73 6.18 -0.59
N ALA A 150 16.51 7.26 -0.57
CA ALA A 150 17.13 7.82 -1.76
C ALA A 150 18.09 6.83 -2.45
N LYS A 151 18.81 6.00 -1.67
CA LYS A 151 19.64 4.91 -2.24
C LYS A 151 18.79 3.81 -2.89
N HIS A 152 17.65 3.47 -2.28
CA HIS A 152 16.69 2.54 -2.88
C HIS A 152 16.13 3.11 -4.20
N ALA A 153 15.74 4.37 -4.21
CA ALA A 153 15.26 5.06 -5.41
C ALA A 153 16.29 5.02 -6.54
N ALA A 154 17.57 5.29 -6.25
CA ALA A 154 18.64 5.24 -7.24
C ALA A 154 18.82 3.86 -7.90
N ILE A 155 18.47 2.79 -7.19
CA ILE A 155 18.52 1.41 -7.71
C ILE A 155 17.24 1.06 -8.51
N LEU A 156 16.09 1.56 -8.05
CA LEU A 156 14.79 1.17 -8.61
C LEU A 156 14.37 2.05 -9.78
N CYS A 157 14.62 3.36 -9.73
CA CYS A 157 14.17 4.30 -10.73
C CYS A 157 14.58 3.90 -12.17
N PRO A 158 15.84 3.53 -12.45
CA PRO A 158 16.22 3.10 -13.80
C PRO A 158 15.48 1.87 -14.31
N LYS A 159 15.04 0.98 -13.39
CA LYS A 159 14.26 -0.21 -13.75
C LYS A 159 12.84 0.15 -14.14
N PHE A 160 12.22 1.07 -13.40
CA PHE A 160 10.89 1.59 -13.74
C PHE A 160 10.90 2.37 -15.03
N GLU A 161 11.92 3.20 -15.25
CA GLU A 161 12.11 3.97 -16.48
C GLU A 161 12.27 3.04 -17.69
N ALA A 162 13.08 1.99 -17.57
CA ALA A 162 13.26 1.00 -18.65
C ALA A 162 11.95 0.27 -18.99
N VAL A 163 11.15 -0.11 -17.97
CA VAL A 163 9.84 -0.73 -18.21
C VAL A 163 8.90 0.24 -18.90
N ASP A 164 8.79 1.48 -18.42
CA ASP A 164 7.92 2.50 -19.01
C ASP A 164 8.33 2.82 -20.46
N GLU A 165 9.63 3.00 -20.72
CA GLU A 165 10.16 3.26 -22.06
C GLU A 165 9.84 2.13 -23.04
N ILE A 166 10.10 0.88 -22.65
CA ILE A 166 9.88 -0.28 -23.51
C ILE A 166 8.39 -0.47 -23.77
N LEU A 167 7.54 -0.40 -22.75
CA LEU A 167 6.10 -0.56 -22.93
C LEU A 167 5.51 0.54 -23.82
N ASN A 168 5.92 1.80 -23.62
CA ASN A 168 5.46 2.91 -24.47
C ASN A 168 5.96 2.75 -25.91
N LYS A 169 7.21 2.37 -26.12
CA LYS A 169 7.80 2.21 -27.45
C LYS A 169 7.18 1.08 -28.25
N GLU A 170 7.01 -0.09 -27.60
CA GLU A 170 6.61 -1.31 -28.29
C GLU A 170 5.09 -1.52 -28.32
N LEU A 171 4.35 -1.03 -27.32
CA LEU A 171 2.91 -1.24 -27.17
C LEU A 171 2.09 0.05 -27.21
N GLY A 172 2.74 1.21 -27.11
CA GLY A 172 2.05 2.50 -27.13
C GLY A 172 1.24 2.70 -28.41
N GLY A 173 -0.04 3.06 -28.27
CA GLY A 173 -0.94 3.30 -29.39
C GLY A 173 -1.53 2.06 -30.05
N LEU A 174 -1.17 0.82 -29.62
CA LEU A 174 -1.72 -0.41 -30.16
C LEU A 174 -3.06 -0.81 -29.53
N GLU A 175 -3.45 -0.17 -28.44
CA GLU A 175 -4.71 -0.44 -27.70
C GLU A 175 -4.87 -1.91 -27.22
N ILE A 176 -3.75 -2.63 -27.07
CA ILE A 176 -3.74 -4.05 -26.66
C ILE A 176 -3.50 -4.27 -25.18
N GLY A 177 -3.31 -3.20 -24.44
CA GLY A 177 -3.13 -3.21 -22.98
C GLY A 177 -2.94 -1.82 -22.41
N LYS A 178 -3.06 -1.72 -21.10
CA LYS A 178 -2.83 -0.51 -20.31
C LYS A 178 -1.89 -0.83 -19.17
N TRP A 179 -1.08 0.13 -18.77
CA TRP A 179 -0.17 -0.03 -17.63
C TRP A 179 -0.12 1.21 -16.78
N THR A 180 0.20 0.99 -15.52
CA THR A 180 0.39 2.09 -14.57
C THR A 180 1.80 2.66 -14.68
N LYS A 181 1.92 3.96 -14.40
CA LYS A 181 3.20 4.66 -14.27
C LYS A 181 3.34 5.21 -12.85
N PRO A 182 3.77 4.39 -11.88
CA PRO A 182 3.85 4.80 -10.49
C PRO A 182 5.07 5.71 -10.23
N ASN A 183 4.92 6.64 -9.27
CA ASN A 183 6.01 7.47 -8.75
C ASN A 183 6.75 6.82 -7.57
N GLY A 184 6.43 5.57 -7.25
CA GLY A 184 7.01 4.89 -6.09
C GLY A 184 6.57 3.43 -5.96
N GLY A 185 6.98 2.80 -4.87
CA GLY A 185 6.68 1.40 -4.60
C GLY A 185 7.52 0.43 -5.42
N TYR A 186 6.95 -0.75 -5.69
CA TYR A 186 7.65 -1.86 -6.35
C TYR A 186 6.88 -2.46 -7.52
N PHE A 187 5.74 -1.89 -7.92
CA PHE A 187 4.82 -2.54 -8.85
C PHE A 187 4.45 -1.65 -10.02
N VAL A 188 4.47 -2.25 -11.21
CA VAL A 188 3.79 -1.76 -12.41
C VAL A 188 2.68 -2.75 -12.72
N SER A 189 1.44 -2.31 -12.79
CA SER A 189 0.32 -3.13 -13.22
C SER A 189 0.16 -3.03 -14.72
N PHE A 190 -0.03 -4.18 -15.37
CA PHE A 190 -0.32 -4.28 -16.79
C PHE A 190 -1.67 -4.99 -16.97
N ASP A 191 -2.64 -4.29 -17.50
CA ASP A 191 -3.95 -4.81 -17.80
C ASP A 191 -4.01 -5.15 -19.29
N SER A 192 -4.14 -6.44 -19.61
CA SER A 192 -4.20 -6.93 -20.99
C SER A 192 -5.64 -6.91 -21.52
N LEU A 193 -5.82 -7.30 -22.76
CA LEU A 193 -7.15 -7.63 -23.28
C LEU A 193 -7.75 -8.80 -22.49
N ASP A 194 -9.06 -8.81 -22.36
CA ASP A 194 -9.83 -9.81 -21.62
C ASP A 194 -9.44 -11.24 -22.02
N GLY A 195 -9.16 -12.08 -21.03
CA GLY A 195 -8.78 -13.48 -21.21
C GLY A 195 -7.33 -13.72 -21.65
N CYS A 196 -6.52 -12.68 -21.88
CA CYS A 196 -5.15 -12.81 -22.40
C CYS A 196 -4.07 -12.94 -21.32
N ALA A 197 -4.33 -12.55 -20.08
CA ALA A 197 -3.33 -12.43 -19.02
C ALA A 197 -2.51 -13.72 -18.80
N LYS A 198 -3.16 -14.90 -18.74
CA LYS A 198 -2.46 -16.18 -18.54
C LYS A 198 -1.50 -16.51 -19.67
N ALA A 199 -1.91 -16.27 -20.91
CA ALA A 199 -1.07 -16.52 -22.08
C ALA A 199 0.13 -15.56 -22.14
N ILE A 200 -0.07 -14.29 -21.78
CA ILE A 200 0.99 -13.28 -21.70
C ILE A 200 2.01 -13.67 -20.63
N VAL A 201 1.58 -14.00 -19.40
CA VAL A 201 2.46 -14.44 -18.32
C VAL A 201 3.30 -15.66 -18.73
N ALA A 202 2.70 -16.65 -19.42
CA ALA A 202 3.40 -17.82 -19.92
C ALA A 202 4.47 -17.44 -20.95
N LYS A 203 4.13 -16.63 -21.95
CA LYS A 203 5.07 -16.16 -22.98
C LYS A 203 6.20 -15.31 -22.41
N CYS A 204 5.90 -14.43 -21.44
CA CYS A 204 6.93 -13.65 -20.74
C CYS A 204 7.91 -14.58 -20.01
N LYS A 205 7.41 -15.60 -19.34
CA LYS A 205 8.24 -16.60 -18.65
C LYS A 205 9.16 -17.34 -19.63
N ASP A 206 8.65 -17.77 -20.79
CA ASP A 206 9.43 -18.43 -21.84
C ASP A 206 10.52 -17.50 -22.40
N ALA A 207 10.25 -16.19 -22.42
CA ALA A 207 11.22 -15.16 -22.81
C ALA A 207 12.18 -14.73 -21.66
N GLY A 208 12.09 -15.38 -20.47
CA GLY A 208 12.96 -15.09 -19.33
C GLY A 208 12.44 -13.99 -18.39
N VAL A 209 11.22 -13.48 -18.60
CA VAL A 209 10.60 -12.46 -17.73
C VAL A 209 9.58 -13.10 -16.80
N VAL A 210 9.90 -13.15 -15.50
CA VAL A 210 9.00 -13.70 -14.49
C VAL A 210 8.07 -12.61 -13.95
N MET A 211 6.77 -12.83 -14.10
CA MET A 211 5.73 -11.92 -13.61
C MET A 211 4.90 -12.60 -12.51
N THR A 212 4.18 -11.79 -11.74
CA THR A 212 3.13 -12.31 -10.85
C THR A 212 2.07 -13.03 -11.69
N GLY A 213 1.65 -14.23 -11.25
CA GLY A 213 0.70 -15.04 -12.00
C GLY A 213 -0.65 -14.34 -12.18
N ALA A 214 -1.24 -14.50 -13.35
CA ALA A 214 -2.57 -13.98 -13.64
C ALA A 214 -3.59 -14.50 -12.60
N GLY A 215 -4.43 -13.62 -12.09
CA GLY A 215 -5.43 -13.94 -11.06
C GLY A 215 -4.90 -13.94 -9.62
N ALA A 216 -3.59 -13.87 -9.39
CA ALA A 216 -3.01 -13.92 -8.03
C ALA A 216 -3.45 -12.76 -7.13
N THR A 217 -3.86 -11.64 -7.70
CA THR A 217 -4.32 -10.44 -7.00
C THR A 217 -5.83 -10.29 -6.94
N TYR A 218 -6.57 -11.25 -7.48
CA TYR A 218 -8.04 -11.25 -7.51
C TYR A 218 -8.60 -12.30 -6.55
N PRO A 219 -9.75 -12.01 -5.91
CA PRO A 219 -10.45 -13.01 -5.10
C PRO A 219 -10.73 -14.29 -5.87
N TYR A 220 -10.42 -15.42 -5.24
CA TYR A 220 -10.58 -16.76 -5.84
C TYR A 220 -9.80 -17.00 -7.16
N GLY A 221 -8.79 -16.17 -7.45
CA GLY A 221 -8.02 -16.26 -8.69
C GLY A 221 -8.82 -15.90 -9.95
N LYS A 222 -9.97 -15.23 -9.80
CA LYS A 222 -10.83 -14.83 -10.91
C LYS A 222 -10.39 -13.48 -11.45
N ASP A 223 -9.44 -13.54 -12.38
CA ASP A 223 -8.95 -12.39 -13.13
C ASP A 223 -9.88 -12.15 -14.33
N PRO A 224 -10.42 -10.96 -14.53
CA PRO A 224 -11.27 -10.65 -15.70
C PRO A 224 -10.46 -10.47 -16.98
N HIS A 225 -9.12 -10.27 -16.89
CA HIS A 225 -8.24 -9.95 -18.02
C HIS A 225 -7.50 -11.12 -18.64
#